data_a63ccc337b2bc4627be592f761524e1d
#
_entry.id   a63ccc337b2bc4627be592f761524e1d
#
_cell.length_a   1.000
_cell.length_b   1.000
_cell.length_c   1.000
_cell.angle_alpha   90.00
_cell.angle_beta   90.00
_cell.angle_gamma   90.00
#
_symmetry.space_group_name_H-M   'P 1'
#
loop_
_entity.id
_entity.type
_entity.pdbx_description
1 polymer ?
#
loop_
_entity_poly.entity_id
_entity_poly.type
_entity_poly.pdbx_seq_one_letter_code
_entity_poly.pdbx_strand_id
1 'polypeptide(L)'
;MAVKRICIFPCGGMKKVESTVARIASYIVNEDLLPGKTMLMCVPAFLRGVEEDILMVENNPTVVIDCHEESCGSGLMALIGIPPAARIYIPDVVSQTGLIPGRNRQVLDLVGERLAQEVARCVAKAAQWMLEDQYYSFEKRKVKAFNQNLCEFSDEAIDLLDYVQVEPAIYRPKSMPPLWD
;
A
#
# COMPACT_ATOMS: atom_id res chain seq x y z
N MET A 1 3.98 12.27 -23.03
CA MET A 1 3.26 11.99 -21.76
C MET A 1 4.24 11.31 -20.82
N ALA A 2 4.38 11.78 -19.59
CA ALA A 2 5.20 11.09 -18.60
C ALA A 2 4.60 9.69 -18.38
N VAL A 3 5.42 8.65 -18.35
CA VAL A 3 4.97 7.28 -18.09
C VAL A 3 4.39 7.27 -16.67
N LYS A 4 3.10 7.02 -16.54
CA LYS A 4 2.43 6.87 -15.27
C LYS A 4 2.97 5.62 -14.58
N ARG A 5 3.43 5.77 -13.36
CA ARG A 5 3.88 4.66 -12.52
C ARG A 5 3.04 4.60 -11.25
N ILE A 6 3.01 3.44 -10.64
CA ILE A 6 2.31 3.22 -9.38
C ILE A 6 3.37 3.02 -8.29
N CYS A 7 3.29 3.81 -7.23
CA CYS A 7 4.12 3.62 -6.06
C CYS A 7 3.54 2.48 -5.22
N ILE A 8 4.36 1.52 -4.82
CA ILE A 8 3.98 0.45 -3.89
C ILE A 8 4.64 0.71 -2.56
N PHE A 9 3.82 0.81 -1.54
CA PHE A 9 4.22 1.03 -0.17
C PHE A 9 3.94 -0.22 0.66
N PRO A 10 4.92 -1.14 0.82
CA PRO A 10 4.75 -2.28 1.71
C PRO A 10 4.82 -1.87 3.17
N CYS A 11 4.10 -2.59 4.02
CA CYS A 11 4.28 -2.47 5.46
C CYS A 11 5.76 -2.67 5.84
N GLY A 12 6.35 -1.67 6.46
CA GLY A 12 7.74 -1.69 6.93
C GLY A 12 7.96 -2.40 8.28
N GLY A 13 6.92 -3.00 8.84
CA GLY A 13 6.98 -3.67 10.15
C GLY A 13 7.91 -4.87 10.18
N MET A 14 8.44 -5.17 11.38
CA MET A 14 9.33 -6.32 11.61
C MET A 14 8.75 -7.33 12.61
N LYS A 15 7.65 -7.02 13.26
CA LYS A 15 7.07 -7.82 14.35
C LYS A 15 6.23 -9.00 13.86
N LYS A 16 5.68 -8.92 12.66
CA LYS A 16 4.73 -9.89 12.10
C LYS A 16 5.28 -10.54 10.85
N VAL A 17 4.96 -11.79 10.60
CA VAL A 17 5.33 -12.51 9.37
C VAL A 17 4.64 -11.90 8.14
N GLU A 18 3.44 -11.36 8.32
CA GLU A 18 2.67 -10.68 7.27
C GLU A 18 3.39 -9.45 6.71
N SER A 19 4.28 -8.82 7.48
CA SER A 19 5.12 -7.74 6.94
C SER A 19 6.20 -8.27 5.98
N THR A 20 6.67 -9.50 6.17
CA THR A 20 7.54 -10.18 5.20
C THR A 20 6.74 -10.56 3.96
N VAL A 21 5.50 -11.04 4.13
CA VAL A 21 4.56 -11.27 3.01
C VAL A 21 4.37 -10.00 2.19
N ALA A 22 4.11 -8.86 2.84
CA ALA A 22 3.94 -7.56 2.16
C ALA A 22 5.16 -7.18 1.32
N ARG A 23 6.37 -7.35 1.87
CA ARG A 23 7.62 -7.04 1.15
C ARG A 23 7.85 -7.97 -0.04
N ILE A 24 7.68 -9.27 0.14
CA ILE A 24 7.84 -10.25 -0.95
C ILE A 24 6.78 -10.00 -2.04
N ALA A 25 5.52 -9.76 -1.66
CA ALA A 25 4.47 -9.41 -2.60
C ALA A 25 4.81 -8.17 -3.43
N SER A 26 5.39 -7.13 -2.81
CA SER A 26 5.79 -5.93 -3.54
C SER A 26 6.91 -6.18 -4.55
N TYR A 27 7.87 -7.05 -4.23
CA TYR A 27 8.90 -7.47 -5.20
C TYR A 27 8.28 -8.25 -6.37
N ILE A 28 7.39 -9.22 -6.10
CA ILE A 28 6.69 -9.97 -7.15
C ILE A 28 5.95 -9.02 -8.10
N VAL A 29 5.28 -8.00 -7.57
CA VAL A 29 4.60 -7.02 -8.43
C VAL A 29 5.58 -6.23 -9.26
N ASN A 30 6.63 -5.71 -8.64
CA ASN A 30 7.58 -4.80 -9.29
C ASN A 30 8.45 -5.50 -10.34
N GLU A 31 8.89 -6.73 -10.05
CA GLU A 31 9.83 -7.44 -10.91
C GLU A 31 9.14 -8.37 -11.92
N ASP A 32 8.02 -9.02 -11.51
CA ASP A 32 7.43 -10.09 -12.31
C ASP A 32 6.11 -9.68 -12.96
N LEU A 33 5.17 -9.06 -12.21
CA LEU A 33 3.82 -8.82 -12.70
C LEU A 33 3.68 -7.51 -13.49
N LEU A 34 4.33 -6.44 -13.03
CA LEU A 34 4.23 -5.10 -13.61
C LEU A 34 5.62 -4.43 -13.75
N PRO A 35 6.60 -5.09 -14.41
CA PRO A 35 7.95 -4.54 -14.54
C PRO A 35 7.95 -3.19 -15.26
N GLY A 36 8.64 -2.21 -14.68
CA GLY A 36 8.74 -0.86 -15.21
C GLY A 36 7.46 0.00 -15.08
N LYS A 37 6.36 -0.57 -14.58
CA LYS A 37 5.09 0.13 -14.33
C LYS A 37 4.91 0.53 -12.87
N THR A 38 5.69 -0.04 -11.98
CA THR A 38 5.64 0.22 -10.54
C THR A 38 6.98 0.72 -10.01
N MET A 39 6.96 1.22 -8.80
CA MET A 39 8.12 1.67 -8.03
C MET A 39 7.93 1.25 -6.58
N LEU A 40 9.01 0.82 -5.93
CA LEU A 40 8.98 0.45 -4.52
C LEU A 40 9.42 1.64 -3.67
N MET A 41 8.61 2.02 -2.70
CA MET A 41 8.99 3.05 -1.74
C MET A 41 9.85 2.46 -0.62
N CYS A 42 10.94 3.14 -0.34
CA CYS A 42 11.75 2.85 0.83
C CYS A 42 11.21 3.61 2.05
N VAL A 43 10.42 2.94 2.89
CA VAL A 43 9.78 3.57 4.06
C VAL A 43 10.77 4.31 4.98
N PRO A 44 11.93 3.75 5.36
CA PRO A 44 12.91 4.48 6.16
C PRO A 44 13.48 5.72 5.45
N ALA A 45 13.75 5.65 4.15
CA ALA A 45 14.24 6.78 3.38
C ALA A 45 13.18 7.89 3.29
N PHE A 46 11.93 7.51 3.04
CA PHE A 46 10.79 8.43 3.05
C PHE A 46 10.65 9.14 4.41
N LEU A 47 10.69 8.41 5.52
CA LEU A 47 10.63 8.97 6.87
C LEU A 47 11.84 9.89 7.18
N ARG A 48 13.00 9.60 6.60
CA ARG A 48 14.20 10.43 6.70
C ARG A 48 14.07 11.74 5.91
N GLY A 49 13.10 11.85 5.02
CA GLY A 49 12.93 13.02 4.14
C GLY A 49 13.77 12.94 2.87
N VAL A 50 14.11 11.75 2.38
CA VAL A 50 14.82 11.62 1.10
C VAL A 50 13.91 12.11 -0.02
N GLU A 51 14.39 13.09 -0.78
CA GLU A 51 13.62 13.81 -1.79
C GLU A 51 13.02 12.88 -2.85
N GLU A 52 13.76 11.87 -3.28
CA GLU A 52 13.30 10.91 -4.29
C GLU A 52 12.05 10.16 -3.82
N ASP A 53 12.04 9.65 -2.58
CA ASP A 53 10.89 8.94 -2.01
C ASP A 53 9.70 9.88 -1.77
N ILE A 54 9.95 11.13 -1.37
CA ILE A 54 8.90 12.15 -1.23
C ILE A 54 8.27 12.45 -2.59
N LEU A 55 9.08 12.76 -3.60
CA LEU A 55 8.59 13.05 -4.95
C LEU A 55 7.86 11.85 -5.56
N MET A 56 8.24 10.63 -5.20
CA MET A 56 7.58 9.41 -5.64
C MET A 56 6.11 9.42 -5.24
N VAL A 57 5.77 9.66 -3.98
CA VAL A 57 4.38 9.68 -3.50
C VAL A 57 3.62 10.95 -3.88
N GLU A 58 4.32 12.09 -4.02
CA GLU A 58 3.69 13.33 -4.47
C GLU A 58 3.22 13.28 -5.93
N ASN A 59 3.93 12.56 -6.76
CA ASN A 59 3.72 12.57 -8.21
C ASN A 59 3.06 11.32 -8.76
N ASN A 60 2.87 10.28 -7.93
CA ASN A 60 2.33 9.01 -8.40
C ASN A 60 1.28 8.45 -7.43
N PRO A 61 0.24 7.77 -7.94
CA PRO A 61 -0.69 7.07 -7.09
C PRO A 61 0.03 5.98 -6.29
N THR A 62 -0.35 5.82 -5.03
CA THR A 62 0.28 4.88 -4.11
C THR A 62 -0.68 3.77 -3.71
N VAL A 63 -0.25 2.53 -3.84
CA VAL A 63 -0.91 1.35 -3.26
C VAL A 63 -0.18 0.99 -1.98
N VAL A 64 -0.90 1.01 -0.86
CA VAL A 64 -0.37 0.59 0.44
C VAL A 64 -0.72 -0.87 0.69
N ILE A 65 0.20 -1.62 1.27
CA ILE A 65 -0.02 -2.99 1.73
C ILE A 65 0.05 -2.99 3.26
N ASP A 66 -1.11 -3.05 3.91
CA ASP A 66 -1.21 -3.15 5.36
C ASP A 66 -1.23 -4.60 5.80
N CYS A 67 -0.29 -4.95 6.67
CA CYS A 67 -0.08 -6.32 7.12
C CYS A 67 -0.93 -6.72 8.34
N HIS A 68 -1.52 -5.75 9.04
CA HIS A 68 -2.21 -5.94 10.31
C HIS A 68 -3.24 -4.82 10.57
N GLU A 69 -4.09 -5.01 11.58
CA GLU A 69 -5.11 -4.04 12.01
C GLU A 69 -4.57 -2.65 12.36
N GLU A 70 -3.34 -2.55 12.84
CA GLU A 70 -2.67 -1.27 13.13
C GLU A 70 -2.52 -0.39 11.86
N SER A 71 -2.61 -0.96 10.68
CA SER A 71 -2.63 -0.24 9.38
C SER A 71 -1.56 0.85 9.26
N CYS A 72 -0.33 0.51 9.66
CA CYS A 72 0.76 1.48 9.77
C CYS A 72 1.05 2.23 8.46
N GLY A 73 0.94 1.57 7.33
CA GLY A 73 1.18 2.17 6.02
C GLY A 73 0.13 3.22 5.68
N SER A 74 -1.15 2.86 5.81
CA SER A 74 -2.27 3.80 5.58
C SER A 74 -2.24 4.96 6.58
N GLY A 75 -1.95 4.67 7.86
CA GLY A 75 -1.81 5.69 8.90
C GLY A 75 -0.69 6.68 8.58
N LEU A 76 0.48 6.21 8.13
CA LEU A 76 1.58 7.08 7.75
C LEU A 76 1.20 7.99 6.57
N MET A 77 0.55 7.44 5.54
CA MET A 77 0.10 8.22 4.39
C MET A 77 -0.94 9.28 4.80
N ALA A 78 -1.82 8.96 5.73
CA ALA A 78 -2.78 9.94 6.29
C ALA A 78 -2.08 11.09 7.02
N LEU A 79 -1.07 10.77 7.86
CA LEU A 79 -0.29 11.78 8.58
C LEU A 79 0.39 12.80 7.67
N ILE A 80 0.89 12.37 6.52
CA ILE A 80 1.54 13.25 5.55
C ILE A 80 0.56 13.97 4.63
N GLY A 81 -0.74 13.72 4.77
CA GLY A 81 -1.79 14.36 3.99
C GLY A 81 -1.93 13.85 2.55
N ILE A 82 -1.37 12.69 2.25
CA ILE A 82 -1.49 12.02 0.95
C ILE A 82 -2.16 10.66 1.17
N PRO A 83 -3.51 10.57 1.09
CA PRO A 83 -4.19 9.30 1.24
C PRO A 83 -3.75 8.33 0.14
N PRO A 84 -3.53 7.04 0.46
CA PRO A 84 -3.21 6.05 -0.54
C PRO A 84 -4.35 5.92 -1.55
N ALA A 85 -3.98 5.72 -2.80
CA ALA A 85 -4.92 5.49 -3.90
C ALA A 85 -5.66 4.16 -3.75
N ALA A 86 -4.97 3.14 -3.27
CA ALA A 86 -5.58 1.89 -2.83
C ALA A 86 -4.85 1.35 -1.61
N ARG A 87 -5.58 0.55 -0.85
CA ARG A 87 -5.10 -0.20 0.29
C ARG A 87 -5.38 -1.67 0.08
N ILE A 88 -4.37 -2.50 0.24
CA ILE A 88 -4.49 -3.95 0.28
C ILE A 88 -4.34 -4.38 1.73
N TYR A 89 -5.31 -5.13 2.25
CA TYR A 89 -5.34 -5.57 3.64
C TYR A 89 -5.09 -7.07 3.74
N ILE A 90 -3.90 -7.47 4.19
CA ILE A 90 -3.48 -8.88 4.23
C ILE A 90 -4.41 -9.77 5.06
N PRO A 91 -4.94 -9.34 6.23
CA PRO A 91 -5.87 -10.19 6.97
C PRO A 91 -7.11 -10.62 6.18
N ASP A 92 -7.59 -9.78 5.26
CA ASP A 92 -8.71 -10.15 4.39
C ASP A 92 -8.29 -11.19 3.35
N VAL A 93 -7.07 -11.08 2.80
CA VAL A 93 -6.53 -12.10 1.89
C VAL A 93 -6.41 -13.44 2.61
N VAL A 94 -5.92 -13.43 3.85
CA VAL A 94 -5.85 -14.64 4.71
C VAL A 94 -7.25 -15.22 4.94
N SER A 95 -8.22 -14.37 5.28
CA SER A 95 -9.60 -14.80 5.52
C SER A 95 -10.24 -15.44 4.29
N GLN A 96 -9.97 -14.93 3.10
CA GLN A 96 -10.54 -15.42 1.84
C GLN A 96 -9.86 -16.69 1.35
N THR A 97 -8.55 -16.79 1.53
CA THR A 97 -7.76 -17.90 0.97
C THR A 97 -7.54 -19.04 1.95
N GLY A 98 -7.68 -18.78 3.25
CA GLY A 98 -7.29 -19.71 4.31
C GLY A 98 -5.77 -19.91 4.46
N LEU A 99 -4.95 -19.11 3.76
CA LEU A 99 -3.49 -19.21 3.78
C LEU A 99 -2.93 -18.52 5.03
N ILE A 100 -2.69 -19.30 6.08
CA ILE A 100 -2.11 -18.80 7.33
C ILE A 100 -0.60 -19.06 7.28
N PRO A 101 0.25 -18.02 7.18
CA PRO A 101 1.70 -18.18 7.08
C PRO A 101 2.28 -18.70 8.39
N GLY A 102 3.42 -19.37 8.32
CA GLY A 102 4.18 -19.80 9.48
C GLY A 102 4.73 -18.64 10.31
N ARG A 103 5.40 -18.95 11.42
CA ARG A 103 5.85 -17.92 12.37
C ARG A 103 7.23 -17.33 12.06
N ASN A 104 7.93 -17.87 11.08
CA ASN A 104 9.26 -17.38 10.74
C ASN A 104 9.17 -16.06 9.96
N ARG A 105 9.70 -15.00 10.56
CA ARG A 105 9.66 -13.65 9.98
C ARG A 105 10.79 -13.36 8.99
N GLN A 106 11.81 -14.19 8.94
CA GLN A 106 12.94 -14.04 8.01
C GLN A 106 12.66 -14.71 6.66
N VAL A 107 12.14 -15.92 6.71
CA VAL A 107 11.91 -16.76 5.54
C VAL A 107 10.48 -17.25 5.57
N LEU A 108 9.75 -17.03 4.49
CA LEU A 108 8.40 -17.54 4.35
C LEU A 108 8.46 -19.07 4.13
N ASP A 109 7.49 -19.76 4.72
CA ASP A 109 7.19 -21.13 4.35
C ASP A 109 6.37 -21.17 3.04
N LEU A 110 6.10 -22.34 2.51
CA LEU A 110 5.34 -22.50 1.27
C LEU A 110 3.95 -21.85 1.32
N VAL A 111 3.31 -21.80 2.50
CA VAL A 111 2.01 -21.15 2.67
C VAL A 111 2.18 -19.64 2.64
N GLY A 112 3.20 -19.12 3.31
CA GLY A 112 3.54 -17.69 3.27
C GLY A 112 3.94 -17.21 1.88
N GLU A 113 4.66 -18.02 1.10
CA GLU A 113 5.00 -17.72 -0.29
C GLU A 113 3.73 -17.65 -1.17
N ARG A 114 2.81 -18.60 -1.02
CA ARG A 114 1.51 -18.57 -1.71
C ARG A 114 0.69 -17.35 -1.30
N LEU A 115 0.67 -17.02 -0.01
CA LEU A 115 -0.01 -15.81 0.46
C LEU A 115 0.60 -14.55 -0.18
N ALA A 116 1.94 -14.47 -0.28
CA ALA A 116 2.60 -13.36 -0.94
C ALA A 116 2.21 -13.23 -2.42
N GLN A 117 2.03 -14.35 -3.12
CA GLN A 117 1.53 -14.35 -4.50
C GLN A 117 0.09 -13.85 -4.59
N GLU A 118 -0.81 -14.25 -3.69
CA GLU A 118 -2.19 -13.75 -3.68
C GLU A 118 -2.25 -12.25 -3.35
N VAL A 119 -1.48 -11.80 -2.37
CA VAL A 119 -1.34 -10.36 -2.06
C VAL A 119 -0.80 -9.61 -3.28
N ALA A 120 0.22 -10.15 -3.95
CA ALA A 120 0.78 -9.55 -5.16
C ALA A 120 -0.26 -9.42 -6.28
N ARG A 121 -1.13 -10.41 -6.47
CA ARG A 121 -2.24 -10.34 -7.44
C ARG A 121 -3.21 -9.21 -7.11
N CYS A 122 -3.58 -9.05 -5.83
CA CYS A 122 -4.44 -7.94 -5.39
C CYS A 122 -3.79 -6.58 -5.67
N VAL A 123 -2.49 -6.43 -5.35
CA VAL A 123 -1.72 -5.21 -5.61
C VAL A 123 -1.64 -4.93 -7.11
N ALA A 124 -1.27 -5.93 -7.91
CA ALA A 124 -1.15 -5.80 -9.35
C ALA A 124 -2.49 -5.41 -10.00
N LYS A 125 -3.60 -5.99 -9.54
CA LYS A 125 -4.94 -5.65 -10.00
C LYS A 125 -5.29 -4.20 -9.71
N ALA A 126 -5.09 -3.74 -8.48
CA ALA A 126 -5.33 -2.35 -8.10
C ALA A 126 -4.43 -1.39 -8.89
N ALA A 127 -3.14 -1.72 -9.07
CA ALA A 127 -2.21 -0.93 -9.86
C ALA A 127 -2.62 -0.87 -11.34
N GLN A 128 -3.07 -1.97 -11.90
CA GLN A 128 -3.51 -2.03 -13.30
C GLN A 128 -4.72 -1.16 -13.55
N TRP A 129 -5.72 -1.16 -12.67
CA TRP A 129 -6.86 -0.23 -12.77
C TRP A 129 -6.41 1.23 -12.80
N MET A 130 -5.45 1.61 -11.97
CA MET A 130 -4.91 2.97 -11.97
C MET A 130 -4.13 3.31 -13.22
N LEU A 131 -3.38 2.34 -13.78
CA LEU A 131 -2.66 2.53 -15.05
C LEU A 131 -3.61 2.71 -16.22
N GLU A 132 -4.77 2.06 -16.18
CA GLU A 132 -5.81 2.10 -17.21
C GLU A 132 -6.85 3.21 -16.97
N ASP A 133 -6.67 4.04 -15.93
CA ASP A 133 -7.60 5.10 -15.50
C ASP A 133 -9.02 4.60 -15.20
N GLN A 134 -9.18 3.31 -14.83
CA GLN A 134 -10.50 2.69 -14.65
C GLN A 134 -11.17 3.02 -13.32
N TYR A 135 -10.43 3.38 -12.27
CA TYR A 135 -11.00 3.55 -10.92
C TYR A 135 -10.38 4.72 -10.16
N TYR A 136 -9.71 5.62 -10.86
CA TYR A 136 -8.83 6.52 -10.14
C TYR A 136 -8.56 7.82 -10.89
N SER A 137 -8.90 8.95 -10.28
CA SER A 137 -8.34 10.24 -10.63
C SER A 137 -7.21 10.59 -9.67
N PHE A 138 -6.02 10.81 -10.18
CA PHE A 138 -4.86 11.17 -9.38
C PHE A 138 -4.68 12.69 -9.37
N GLU A 139 -4.67 13.27 -8.19
CA GLU A 139 -4.25 14.65 -7.96
C GLU A 139 -2.87 14.67 -7.31
N LYS A 140 -1.95 15.41 -7.91
CA LYS A 140 -0.65 15.66 -7.28
C LYS A 140 -0.84 16.43 -5.99
N ARG A 141 -0.28 15.94 -4.90
CA ARG A 141 -0.35 16.57 -3.59
C ARG A 141 1.07 16.74 -3.03
N LYS A 142 1.25 17.79 -2.25
CA LYS A 142 2.51 17.99 -1.53
C LYS A 142 2.45 17.29 -0.18
N VAL A 143 3.53 16.59 0.16
CA VAL A 143 3.73 16.02 1.48
C VAL A 143 3.72 17.15 2.51
N LYS A 144 2.85 17.04 3.49
CA LYS A 144 2.89 17.92 4.66
C LYS A 144 4.15 17.60 5.44
N ALA A 145 4.83 18.64 5.94
CA ALA A 145 5.95 18.44 6.83
C ALA A 145 5.52 17.54 8.00
N PHE A 146 6.33 16.52 8.30
CA PHE A 146 6.13 15.73 9.50
C PHE A 146 6.11 16.69 10.68
N ASN A 147 5.00 16.75 11.40
CA ASN A 147 4.97 17.49 12.64
C ASN A 147 6.00 16.86 13.57
N GLN A 148 6.90 17.68 14.15
CA GLN A 148 7.97 17.20 15.04
C GLN A 148 7.41 16.47 16.27
N ASN A 149 6.12 16.62 16.57
CA ASN A 149 5.40 15.90 17.60
C ASN A 149 4.68 14.66 17.04
N LEU A 150 5.44 13.74 16.43
CA LEU A 150 4.91 12.42 16.00
C LEU A 150 4.25 11.60 17.14
N CYS A 151 4.37 12.04 18.39
CA CYS A 151 3.71 11.42 19.54
C CYS A 151 2.25 11.88 19.75
N GLU A 152 1.83 12.94 19.10
CA GLU A 152 0.44 13.39 19.11
C GLU A 152 -0.28 12.84 17.88
N PHE A 153 -0.46 11.51 17.85
CA PHE A 153 -1.45 10.90 16.98
C PHE A 153 -2.81 11.40 17.46
N SER A 154 -3.40 12.35 16.75
CA SER A 154 -4.83 12.54 16.91
C SER A 154 -5.52 11.31 16.30
N ASP A 155 -6.48 10.73 17.01
CA ASP A 155 -7.30 9.63 16.48
C ASP A 155 -7.98 10.00 15.16
N GLU A 156 -8.14 11.29 14.87
CA GLU A 156 -8.63 11.85 13.60
C GLU A 156 -7.69 11.59 12.40
N ALA A 157 -6.38 11.36 12.63
CA ALA A 157 -5.43 11.13 11.54
C ALA A 157 -5.50 9.70 10.97
N ILE A 158 -6.15 8.77 11.68
CA ILE A 158 -6.24 7.35 11.32
C ILE A 158 -7.70 6.96 11.06
N ASP A 159 -8.45 7.80 10.36
CA ASP A 159 -9.80 7.39 9.99
C ASP A 159 -9.78 6.40 8.82
N LEU A 160 -9.53 5.14 9.18
CA LEU A 160 -9.64 4.00 8.27
C LEU A 160 -11.09 3.77 7.80
N LEU A 161 -12.07 4.47 8.41
CA LEU A 161 -13.47 4.45 8.00
C LEU A 161 -13.69 5.18 6.67
N ASP A 162 -12.70 5.98 6.23
CA ASP A 162 -12.73 6.66 4.93
C ASP A 162 -12.36 5.79 3.73
N TYR A 163 -12.28 4.49 3.93
CA TYR A 163 -12.10 3.53 2.85
C TYR A 163 -13.36 2.72 2.58
N VAL A 164 -13.59 2.42 1.33
CA VAL A 164 -14.63 1.48 0.88
C VAL A 164 -13.99 0.29 0.18
N GLN A 165 -14.46 -0.89 0.52
CA GLN A 165 -14.03 -2.10 -0.17
C GLN A 165 -14.62 -2.13 -1.57
N VAL A 166 -13.76 -2.20 -2.58
CA VAL A 166 -14.16 -2.28 -4.01
C VAL A 166 -14.11 -3.69 -4.54
N GLU A 167 -13.20 -4.50 -4.01
CA GLU A 167 -13.14 -5.95 -4.21
C GLU A 167 -12.61 -6.62 -2.93
N PRO A 168 -12.68 -7.94 -2.81
CA PRO A 168 -12.10 -8.65 -1.68
C PRO A 168 -10.65 -8.21 -1.42
N ALA A 169 -10.37 -7.75 -0.20
CA ALA A 169 -9.08 -7.23 0.27
C ALA A 169 -8.56 -5.96 -0.44
N ILE A 170 -9.30 -5.37 -1.38
CA ILE A 170 -8.91 -4.13 -2.07
C ILE A 170 -9.83 -2.98 -1.65
N TYR A 171 -9.24 -1.92 -1.16
CA TYR A 171 -9.94 -0.74 -0.63
C TYR A 171 -9.50 0.51 -1.37
N ARG A 172 -10.41 1.46 -1.55
CA ARG A 172 -10.16 2.80 -2.06
C ARG A 172 -10.68 3.85 -1.10
N PRO A 173 -10.17 5.10 -1.13
CA PRO A 173 -10.75 6.20 -0.36
C PRO A 173 -12.20 6.47 -0.76
N LYS A 174 -13.08 6.74 0.22
CA LYS A 174 -14.48 7.12 0.00
C LYS A 174 -14.63 8.44 -0.76
N SER A 175 -13.69 9.38 -0.55
CA SER A 175 -13.67 10.68 -1.19
C SER A 175 -13.41 10.65 -2.69
N MET A 176 -13.02 9.48 -3.24
CA MET A 176 -12.97 9.31 -4.68
C MET A 176 -14.37 9.07 -5.21
N PRO A 177 -14.84 9.87 -6.18
CA PRO A 177 -16.11 9.58 -6.83
C PRO A 177 -16.07 8.17 -7.40
N PRO A 178 -17.19 7.41 -7.31
CA PRO A 178 -17.30 6.16 -8.03
C PRO A 178 -17.06 6.44 -9.50
N LEU A 179 -16.24 5.63 -10.13
CA LEU A 179 -16.01 5.71 -11.59
C LEU A 179 -17.14 5.02 -12.38
N TRP A 180 -18.20 4.70 -11.68
CA TRP A 180 -19.41 4.13 -12.25
C TRP A 180 -20.64 4.99 -11.89
N ASP A 181 -21.23 5.51 -12.86
CA ASP A 181 -22.67 5.69 -13.00
C ASP A 181 -23.14 4.92 -14.24
#